data_0a087097ef44018cc8e75621be3057a0
#
_entry.id   0a087097ef44018cc8e75621be3057a0
#
_cell.length_a   1.000
_cell.length_b   1.000
_cell.length_c   1.000
_cell.angle_alpha   90.00
_cell.angle_beta   90.00
_cell.angle_gamma   90.00
#
_symmetry.space_group_name_H-M   'P 1'
#
loop_
_entity.id
_entity.type
_entity.pdbx_description
1 polymer ?
#
loop_
_entity_poly.entity_id
_entity_poly.type
_entity_poly.pdbx_seq_one_letter_code
_entity_poly.pdbx_strand_id
1 'polypeptide(L)'
;MSRELTTKQQTFLQVLFGEAEGDYTRAKTLAGYSETTNGLDVVRSVKDEIVELTREYLAMNGPRAARAMINVLEHPSQLGNQHRLNAAKELLDRVGIHKTDKVEVTTPNGIMILPPKNNHAV
;
A
#
# COMPACT_ATOMS: atom_id res chain seq x y z
N MET A 1 -7.74 2.99 17.69
CA MET A 1 -7.39 2.67 19.04
C MET A 1 -6.26 1.67 19.08
N SER A 2 -5.23 2.04 19.73
CA SER A 2 -4.10 1.15 19.78
C SER A 2 -4.12 0.38 21.09
N ARG A 3 -3.72 -0.84 21.04
CA ARG A 3 -3.52 -1.65 22.23
C ARG A 3 -2.05 -1.70 22.52
N GLU A 4 -1.75 -2.11 23.72
CA GLU A 4 -0.37 -2.17 24.13
C GLU A 4 0.28 -3.44 23.57
N LEU A 5 1.37 -3.28 22.89
CA LEU A 5 2.10 -4.39 22.30
C LEU A 5 3.26 -4.77 23.18
N THR A 6 3.60 -6.07 23.16
CA THR A 6 4.80 -6.50 23.87
C THR A 6 6.03 -6.00 23.11
N THR A 7 7.16 -6.04 23.80
CA THR A 7 8.41 -5.63 23.19
C THR A 7 8.74 -6.48 21.96
N LYS A 8 8.48 -7.78 22.05
CA LYS A 8 8.75 -8.66 20.91
C LYS A 8 7.83 -8.34 19.74
N GLN A 9 6.57 -8.02 20.00
CA GLN A 9 5.64 -7.65 18.95
C GLN A 9 6.08 -6.35 18.27
N GLN A 10 6.52 -5.38 19.05
CA GLN A 10 7.02 -4.13 18.49
C GLN A 10 8.24 -4.37 17.63
N THR A 11 9.16 -5.19 18.10
CA THR A 11 10.37 -5.51 17.33
C THR A 11 10.01 -6.28 16.07
N PHE A 12 9.06 -7.21 16.17
CA PHE A 12 8.61 -7.96 15.01
C PHE A 12 8.09 -7.03 13.91
N LEU A 13 7.25 -6.07 14.28
CA LEU A 13 6.71 -5.12 13.30
C LEU A 13 7.82 -4.28 12.69
N GLN A 14 8.74 -3.83 13.52
CA GLN A 14 9.82 -2.98 13.06
C GLN A 14 10.69 -3.70 12.04
N VAL A 15 11.08 -4.93 12.33
CA VAL A 15 11.96 -5.65 11.41
C VAL A 15 11.18 -6.19 10.21
N LEU A 16 9.89 -6.43 10.35
CA LEU A 16 9.09 -6.93 9.22
C LEU A 16 9.11 -5.93 8.07
N PHE A 17 8.99 -4.64 8.37
CA PHE A 17 9.02 -3.61 7.35
C PHE A 17 10.43 -3.10 7.06
N GLY A 18 11.41 -3.58 7.78
CA GLY A 18 12.79 -3.17 7.59
C GLY A 18 13.64 -4.32 7.14
N GLU A 19 14.43 -4.83 8.06
CA GLU A 19 15.46 -5.82 7.77
C GLU A 19 14.93 -7.11 7.16
N ALA A 20 13.78 -7.56 7.58
CA ALA A 20 13.19 -8.80 7.08
C ALA A 20 12.53 -8.65 5.71
N GLU A 21 12.31 -7.41 5.28
CA GLU A 21 11.76 -7.12 3.96
C GLU A 21 10.47 -7.88 3.66
N GLY A 22 9.59 -7.95 4.65
CA GLY A 22 8.29 -8.58 4.49
C GLY A 22 8.26 -10.07 4.78
N ASP A 23 9.38 -10.67 5.06
CA ASP A 23 9.44 -12.11 5.36
C ASP A 23 9.14 -12.33 6.85
N TYR A 24 7.94 -12.81 7.14
CA TYR A 24 7.54 -12.95 8.54
C TYR A 24 8.31 -14.02 9.29
N THR A 25 8.81 -15.03 8.59
CA THR A 25 9.63 -16.05 9.26
C THR A 25 10.95 -15.44 9.73
N ARG A 26 11.56 -14.65 8.88
CA ARG A 26 12.79 -13.96 9.23
C ARG A 26 12.55 -12.93 10.31
N ALA A 27 11.44 -12.21 10.22
CA ALA A 27 11.10 -11.22 11.22
C ALA A 27 10.89 -11.86 12.58
N LYS A 28 10.26 -13.03 12.62
CA LYS A 28 10.05 -13.76 13.86
C LYS A 28 11.39 -14.10 14.52
N THR A 29 12.33 -14.57 13.73
CA THR A 29 13.65 -14.90 14.23
C THR A 29 14.40 -13.68 14.73
N LEU A 30 14.35 -12.60 13.94
CA LEU A 30 15.05 -11.38 14.31
C LEU A 30 14.44 -10.72 15.54
N ALA A 31 13.15 -10.92 15.76
CA ALA A 31 12.49 -10.33 16.92
C ALA A 31 12.75 -11.11 18.21
N GLY A 32 13.41 -12.27 18.11
CA GLY A 32 13.77 -13.02 19.29
C GLY A 32 12.75 -14.07 19.71
N TYR A 33 11.79 -14.41 18.85
CA TYR A 33 10.89 -15.50 19.14
C TYR A 33 11.62 -16.83 19.00
N SER A 34 11.15 -17.82 19.75
CA SER A 34 11.78 -19.13 19.68
C SER A 34 11.46 -19.80 18.35
N GLU A 35 12.28 -20.78 17.99
CA GLU A 35 12.09 -21.50 16.75
C GLU A 35 10.78 -22.28 16.72
N THR A 36 10.28 -22.64 17.87
CA THR A 36 9.03 -23.39 17.95
C THR A 36 7.81 -22.50 17.81
N THR A 37 7.98 -21.19 17.86
CA THR A 37 6.87 -20.26 17.70
C THR A 37 6.43 -20.24 16.24
N ASN A 38 5.13 -20.37 16.03
CA ASN A 38 4.58 -20.32 14.68
C ASN A 38 4.53 -18.88 14.19
N GLY A 39 5.18 -18.63 13.06
CA GLY A 39 5.22 -17.28 12.50
C GLY A 39 3.85 -16.73 12.17
N LEU A 40 2.93 -17.59 11.72
CA LEU A 40 1.59 -17.13 11.42
C LEU A 40 0.84 -16.68 12.66
N ASP A 41 1.12 -17.33 13.80
CA ASP A 41 0.48 -16.90 15.04
C ASP A 41 0.96 -15.51 15.44
N VAL A 42 2.24 -15.24 15.22
CA VAL A 42 2.76 -13.90 15.50
C VAL A 42 2.09 -12.88 14.59
N VAL A 43 1.97 -13.20 13.30
CA VAL A 43 1.30 -12.30 12.35
C VAL A 43 -0.13 -12.04 12.79
N ARG A 44 -0.85 -13.08 13.17
CA ARG A 44 -2.24 -12.91 13.59
C ARG A 44 -2.36 -12.03 14.82
N SER A 45 -1.39 -12.09 15.70
CA SER A 45 -1.43 -11.32 16.94
C SER A 45 -1.27 -9.83 16.69
N VAL A 46 -0.68 -9.43 15.55
CA VAL A 46 -0.47 -8.02 15.23
C VAL A 46 -1.05 -7.68 13.86
N LYS A 47 -2.08 -8.39 13.46
CA LYS A 47 -2.64 -8.24 12.13
C LYS A 47 -3.11 -6.82 11.85
N ASP A 48 -3.81 -6.21 12.79
CA ASP A 48 -4.33 -4.87 12.60
C ASP A 48 -3.21 -3.86 12.46
N GLU A 49 -2.18 -4.05 13.27
CA GLU A 49 -1.01 -3.18 13.20
C GLU A 49 -0.29 -3.31 11.87
N ILE A 50 -0.22 -4.55 11.33
CA ILE A 50 0.40 -4.73 10.03
C ILE A 50 -0.36 -4.00 8.95
N VAL A 51 -1.69 -4.05 8.98
CA VAL A 51 -2.50 -3.36 7.99
C VAL A 51 -2.26 -1.85 8.05
N GLU A 52 -2.27 -1.32 9.26
CA GLU A 52 -2.08 0.12 9.44
C GLU A 52 -0.69 0.55 8.96
N LEU A 53 0.34 -0.20 9.35
CA LEU A 53 1.71 0.13 8.96
C LEU A 53 1.90 -0.02 7.46
N THR A 54 1.23 -0.99 6.85
CA THR A 54 1.30 -1.16 5.40
C THR A 54 0.77 0.09 4.70
N ARG A 55 -0.35 0.61 5.19
CA ARG A 55 -0.91 1.84 4.61
C ARG A 55 0.06 3.00 4.75
N GLU A 56 0.65 3.14 5.93
CA GLU A 56 1.62 4.21 6.14
C GLU A 56 2.83 4.05 5.24
N TYR A 57 3.31 2.83 5.09
CA TYR A 57 4.46 2.56 4.26
C TYR A 57 4.19 2.93 2.81
N LEU A 58 3.01 2.56 2.31
CA LEU A 58 2.64 2.94 0.94
C LEU A 58 2.52 4.44 0.79
N ALA A 59 1.92 5.09 1.78
CA ALA A 59 1.78 6.55 1.73
C ALA A 59 3.14 7.24 1.72
N MET A 60 4.08 6.73 2.51
CA MET A 60 5.41 7.31 2.56
C MET A 60 6.15 7.15 1.24
N ASN A 61 5.78 6.17 0.46
CA ASN A 61 6.41 5.93 -0.84
C ASN A 61 5.66 6.56 -1.99
N GLY A 62 4.57 7.25 -1.71
CA GLY A 62 3.83 7.98 -2.73
C GLY A 62 4.69 8.98 -3.50
N PRO A 63 5.50 9.79 -2.81
CA PRO A 63 6.37 10.73 -3.53
C PRO A 63 7.35 10.05 -4.47
N ARG A 64 7.84 8.87 -4.11
CA ARG A 64 8.73 8.13 -5.00
C ARG A 64 8.00 7.67 -6.26
N ALA A 65 6.75 7.25 -6.10
CA ALA A 65 5.95 6.86 -7.25
C ALA A 65 5.70 8.06 -8.17
N ALA A 66 5.41 9.21 -7.58
CA ALA A 66 5.20 10.42 -8.36
C ALA A 66 6.46 10.79 -9.12
N ARG A 67 7.61 10.70 -8.48
CA ARG A 67 8.87 10.99 -9.16
C ARG A 67 9.13 10.03 -10.30
N ALA A 68 8.77 8.75 -10.11
CA ALA A 68 8.95 7.76 -11.17
C ALA A 68 8.12 8.12 -12.39
N MET A 69 6.89 8.59 -12.18
CA MET A 69 6.05 9.00 -13.31
C MET A 69 6.65 10.19 -14.05
N ILE A 70 7.14 11.17 -13.31
CA ILE A 70 7.81 12.32 -13.92
C ILE A 70 9.05 11.87 -14.69
N ASN A 71 9.80 10.96 -14.12
CA ASN A 71 11.00 10.44 -14.78
C ASN A 71 10.66 9.76 -16.10
N VAL A 72 9.55 9.03 -16.16
CA VAL A 72 9.11 8.41 -17.40
C VAL A 72 8.83 9.46 -18.46
N LEU A 73 8.21 10.58 -18.07
CA LEU A 73 7.95 11.67 -19.00
C LEU A 73 9.23 12.28 -19.54
N GLU A 74 10.24 12.38 -18.69
CA GLU A 74 11.50 13.01 -19.08
C GLU A 74 12.40 12.06 -19.89
N HIS A 75 12.19 10.77 -19.77
CA HIS A 75 13.03 9.77 -20.43
C HIS A 75 12.15 8.71 -21.10
N PRO A 76 11.40 9.12 -22.13
CA PRO A 76 10.37 8.21 -22.67
C PRO A 76 10.90 6.95 -23.33
N SER A 77 12.16 6.95 -23.77
CA SER A 77 12.70 5.75 -24.43
C SER A 77 13.50 4.86 -23.49
N GLN A 78 13.52 5.14 -22.20
CA GLN A 78 14.27 4.32 -21.27
C GLN A 78 13.62 2.94 -21.16
N LEU A 79 14.46 1.91 -21.11
CA LEU A 79 13.96 0.55 -20.93
C LEU A 79 13.24 0.39 -19.60
N GLY A 80 12.18 -0.38 -19.64
CA GLY A 80 11.43 -0.66 -18.39
C GLY A 80 10.46 0.43 -18.00
N ASN A 81 10.32 1.48 -18.80
CA ASN A 81 9.43 2.59 -18.44
C ASN A 81 8.01 2.13 -18.23
N GLN A 82 7.51 1.22 -19.04
CA GLN A 82 6.13 0.77 -18.89
C GLN A 82 5.91 0.09 -17.55
N HIS A 83 6.87 -0.72 -17.14
CA HIS A 83 6.75 -1.40 -15.84
C HIS A 83 6.86 -0.41 -14.69
N ARG A 84 7.76 0.55 -14.80
CA ARG A 84 7.91 1.57 -13.77
C ARG A 84 6.67 2.42 -13.65
N LEU A 85 6.09 2.79 -14.79
CA LEU A 85 4.87 3.58 -14.79
C LEU A 85 3.72 2.81 -14.18
N ASN A 86 3.59 1.54 -14.54
CA ASN A 86 2.53 0.71 -13.98
C ASN A 86 2.67 0.56 -12.48
N ALA A 87 3.89 0.33 -12.00
CA ALA A 87 4.11 0.20 -10.56
C ALA A 87 3.78 1.50 -9.83
N ALA A 88 4.16 2.64 -10.41
CA ALA A 88 3.88 3.93 -9.79
C ALA A 88 2.38 4.19 -9.74
N LYS A 89 1.67 3.87 -10.81
CA LYS A 89 0.22 4.05 -10.84
C LYS A 89 -0.46 3.16 -9.82
N GLU A 90 -0.02 1.91 -9.70
CA GLU A 90 -0.58 1.01 -8.71
C GLU A 90 -0.38 1.52 -7.31
N LEU A 91 0.81 2.01 -7.02
CA LEU A 91 1.10 2.52 -5.68
C LEU A 91 0.22 3.73 -5.37
N LEU A 92 0.12 4.66 -6.30
CA LEU A 92 -0.68 5.87 -6.08
C LEU A 92 -2.16 5.53 -5.93
N ASP A 93 -2.64 4.52 -6.66
CA ASP A 93 -4.02 4.08 -6.50
C ASP A 93 -4.24 3.56 -5.08
N ARG A 94 -3.29 2.81 -4.56
CA ARG A 94 -3.44 2.24 -3.23
C ARG A 94 -3.47 3.29 -2.13
N VAL A 95 -2.76 4.39 -2.34
CA VAL A 95 -2.79 5.46 -1.36
C VAL A 95 -3.92 6.45 -1.61
N GLY A 96 -4.74 6.20 -2.63
CA GLY A 96 -5.92 7.02 -2.86
C GLY A 96 -5.73 8.21 -3.78
N ILE A 97 -4.58 8.31 -4.42
CA ILE A 97 -4.31 9.39 -5.36
C ILE A 97 -4.38 8.81 -6.76
N HIS A 98 -5.57 8.75 -7.30
CA HIS A 98 -5.74 8.13 -8.60
C HIS A 98 -6.67 8.96 -9.46
N LYS A 99 -6.61 8.66 -10.74
CA LYS A 99 -7.49 9.30 -11.69
C LYS A 99 -8.91 8.81 -11.48
N THR A 100 -9.84 9.73 -11.49
CA THR A 100 -11.25 9.41 -11.34
C THR A 100 -11.95 9.69 -12.64
N ASP A 101 -12.57 8.67 -13.22
CA ASP A 101 -13.27 8.81 -14.47
C ASP A 101 -14.76 8.92 -14.33
N LYS A 102 -15.27 8.75 -13.15
CA LYS A 102 -16.70 8.77 -13.00
C LYS A 102 -17.14 9.86 -12.09
N VAL A 103 -18.32 10.35 -12.40
CA VAL A 103 -18.93 11.40 -11.62
C VAL A 103 -20.22 10.84 -11.05
N GLU A 104 -20.38 11.00 -9.76
CA GLU A 104 -21.61 10.59 -9.10
C GLU A 104 -22.39 11.82 -8.73
N VAL A 105 -23.62 11.84 -9.16
CA VAL A 105 -24.50 12.94 -8.83
C VAL A 105 -25.71 12.39 -8.10
N THR A 106 -25.92 12.90 -6.90
CA THR A 106 -27.04 12.50 -6.10
C THR A 106 -27.90 13.71 -5.85
N THR A 107 -29.18 13.57 -6.07
CA THR A 107 -30.11 14.66 -5.81
C THR A 107 -31.00 14.29 -4.65
N PRO A 108 -31.50 15.28 -3.93
CA PRO A 108 -32.34 14.99 -2.76
C PRO A 108 -33.64 14.29 -3.10
N ASN A 109 -34.23 14.58 -4.25
CA ASN A 109 -35.51 13.95 -4.55
C ASN A 109 -35.36 12.81 -5.50
N GLY A 110 -34.28 12.20 -5.55
CA GLY A 110 -34.13 11.06 -6.39
C GLY A 110 -32.74 10.96 -6.89
N ILE A 111 -32.56 10.03 -7.73
CA ILE A 111 -31.25 9.78 -8.22
C ILE A 111 -31.17 10.17 -9.65
N MET A 112 -30.26 11.03 -9.90
CA MET A 112 -29.91 11.34 -11.24
C MET A 112 -28.58 10.69 -11.48
N ILE A 113 -28.58 9.64 -12.25
CA ILE A 113 -27.34 8.93 -12.50
C ILE A 113 -26.87 9.27 -13.88
N LEU A 114 -25.71 9.87 -13.93
CA LEU A 114 -25.09 10.17 -15.18
C LEU A 114 -24.36 8.96 -15.70
N PRO A 115 -24.43 8.69 -16.99
CA PRO A 115 -23.70 7.55 -17.52
C PRO A 115 -22.22 7.74 -17.32
N PRO A 116 -21.51 6.62 -17.19
CA PRO A 116 -20.07 6.74 -17.11
C PRO A 116 -19.56 7.31 -18.42
N LYS A 117 -18.54 8.08 -18.23
CA LYS A 117 -17.94 8.55 -19.41
C LYS A 117 -17.24 7.49 -20.06
N ASN A 118 -17.43 7.29 -21.00
CA ASN A 118 -16.71 6.23 -21.50
C ASN A 118 -16.03 6.57 -22.64
N ASN A 119 -16.23 6.54 -22.32
CA ASN A 119 -15.99 6.72 -22.67
C ASN A 119 -16.24 7.31 -23.43
N HIS A 120 -16.66 7.60 -23.57
CA HIS A 120 -17.18 8.18 -23.94
C HIS A 120 -17.50 9.11 -23.97
N ALA A 121 -17.73 9.15 -24.29
CA ALA A 121 -18.06 10.04 -24.43
C ALA A 121 -18.54 10.73 -23.66
N VAL A 122 -18.76 11.14 -23.56
CA VAL A 122 -19.01 11.73 -22.81
C VAL A 122 -19.15 11.84 -22.23
#